data_792e2faac4b769291894aa885f348493
#
_entry.id   792e2faac4b769291894aa885f348493
#
_cell.length_a   1.000
_cell.length_b   1.000
_cell.length_c   1.000
_cell.angle_alpha   90.00
_cell.angle_beta   90.00
_cell.angle_gamma   90.00
#
_symmetry.space_group_name_H-M   'P 1'
#
loop_
_entity.id
_entity.type
_entity.pdbx_description
1 polymer ?
#
loop_
_entity_poly.entity_id
_entity_poly.type
_entity_poly.pdbx_seq_one_letter_code
_entity_poly.pdbx_strand_id
1 'polypeptide(L)'
;NKLLSLTEIQKKKGVIAMSAGNHAQGISLGCKYLGIKATIVMPNNTPFEKIRKNIDYGANVIIHGNNVLESEKHVNKLVEKYDFVKIHPFNDYDVIYGQGTLMLEFLQKHPNLKKIYIPVGGGGLISGCAIVAKNLNKNIKIIGVETENFPSLYNSFYKTKKSFEKSTIAEGVAVNKIGKKNLKIIKELVDETVLVKESSIEQAISMFLLNDKTLVEGAGALGLAALLESKDRNKRDDIGVIACGGNLDSRVLSSLLMRELVRKKQVLTLSIDMEDKPGQLSEISKLCSMEKINILAVEHSRFTLDLSVRAARLNITLETQDKKHANKIINLIKKLGFKVREKIEN
;
A
#
# COMPACT_ATOMS: atom_id res chain seq x y z
N ASN A 1 -12.21 -15.41 -14.37
CA ASN A 1 -13.33 -16.29 -14.07
C ASN A 1 -14.68 -15.64 -14.45
N LYS A 2 -15.08 -14.52 -13.82
CA LYS A 2 -16.37 -13.85 -14.07
C LYS A 2 -16.65 -13.55 -15.54
N LEU A 3 -15.69 -13.03 -16.29
CA LEU A 3 -15.86 -12.72 -17.72
C LEU A 3 -16.06 -13.99 -18.57
N LEU A 4 -15.43 -15.10 -18.17
CA LEU A 4 -15.57 -16.38 -18.84
C LEU A 4 -16.95 -17.04 -18.58
N SER A 5 -17.57 -16.77 -17.42
CA SER A 5 -18.89 -17.30 -17.07
C SER A 5 -20.05 -16.56 -17.75
N LEU A 6 -19.78 -15.45 -18.45
CA LEU A 6 -20.83 -14.70 -19.17
C LEU A 6 -21.35 -15.46 -20.38
N THR A 7 -22.67 -15.47 -20.55
CA THR A 7 -23.30 -15.97 -21.76
C THR A 7 -22.97 -15.09 -22.97
N GLU A 8 -23.12 -15.63 -24.19
CA GLU A 8 -22.87 -14.85 -25.42
C GLU A 8 -23.76 -13.59 -25.51
N ILE A 9 -25.00 -13.68 -25.00
CA ILE A 9 -25.90 -12.51 -24.92
C ILE A 9 -25.32 -11.46 -23.99
N GLN A 10 -24.83 -11.87 -22.82
CA GLN A 10 -24.21 -10.97 -21.84
C GLN A 10 -22.92 -10.34 -22.37
N LYS A 11 -22.07 -11.11 -23.06
CA LYS A 11 -20.86 -10.59 -23.71
C LYS A 11 -21.18 -9.53 -24.77
N LYS A 12 -22.22 -9.72 -25.58
CA LYS A 12 -22.69 -8.75 -26.59
C LYS A 12 -23.18 -7.43 -25.98
N LYS A 13 -23.84 -7.49 -24.79
CA LYS A 13 -24.25 -6.28 -24.06
C LYS A 13 -23.07 -5.45 -23.58
N GLY A 14 -21.92 -6.07 -23.38
CA GLY A 14 -20.75 -5.47 -22.77
C GLY A 14 -20.84 -5.42 -21.25
N VAL A 15 -19.71 -5.10 -20.63
CA VAL A 15 -19.61 -5.04 -19.16
C VAL A 15 -19.35 -3.64 -18.68
N ILE A 16 -19.76 -3.32 -17.44
CA ILE A 16 -19.50 -2.08 -16.78
C ILE A 16 -19.01 -2.30 -15.34
N ALA A 17 -18.04 -1.51 -14.91
CA ALA A 17 -17.58 -1.50 -13.53
C ALA A 17 -17.26 -0.09 -13.06
N MET A 18 -17.41 0.12 -11.74
CA MET A 18 -16.88 1.30 -11.05
C MET A 18 -15.60 0.89 -10.32
N SER A 19 -14.48 1.42 -10.77
CA SER A 19 -13.19 1.26 -10.09
C SER A 19 -12.13 2.16 -10.70
N ALA A 20 -11.24 2.72 -9.87
CA ALA A 20 -10.02 3.41 -10.29
C ALA A 20 -8.73 2.59 -10.04
N GLY A 21 -8.87 1.33 -9.58
CA GLY A 21 -7.75 0.47 -9.16
C GLY A 21 -7.59 -0.80 -9.99
N ASN A 22 -7.08 -1.84 -9.37
CA ASN A 22 -6.77 -3.14 -9.99
C ASN A 22 -7.96 -3.81 -10.65
N HIS A 23 -9.16 -3.66 -10.07
CA HIS A 23 -10.38 -4.24 -10.63
C HIS A 23 -10.70 -3.67 -12.03
N ALA A 24 -10.55 -2.33 -12.19
CA ALA A 24 -10.74 -1.70 -13.49
C ALA A 24 -9.77 -2.25 -14.53
N GLN A 25 -8.47 -2.31 -14.20
CA GLN A 25 -7.44 -2.82 -15.10
C GLN A 25 -7.65 -4.30 -15.45
N GLY A 26 -8.03 -5.13 -14.46
CA GLY A 26 -8.33 -6.54 -14.66
C GLY A 26 -9.52 -6.76 -15.61
N ILE A 27 -10.59 -5.97 -15.47
CA ILE A 27 -11.74 -6.01 -16.39
C ILE A 27 -11.34 -5.53 -17.78
N SER A 28 -10.67 -4.38 -17.89
CA SER A 28 -10.27 -3.81 -19.17
C SER A 28 -9.40 -4.78 -19.97
N LEU A 29 -8.38 -5.34 -19.33
CA LEU A 29 -7.47 -6.31 -19.96
C LEU A 29 -8.17 -7.63 -20.30
N GLY A 30 -8.95 -8.18 -19.37
CA GLY A 30 -9.69 -9.43 -19.59
C GLY A 30 -10.72 -9.29 -20.72
N CYS A 31 -11.41 -8.15 -20.80
CA CYS A 31 -12.34 -7.87 -21.88
C CYS A 31 -11.64 -7.72 -23.23
N LYS A 32 -10.47 -7.09 -23.27
CA LYS A 32 -9.64 -7.01 -24.48
C LYS A 32 -9.30 -8.40 -25.03
N TYR A 33 -8.87 -9.34 -24.17
CA TYR A 33 -8.56 -10.70 -24.59
C TYR A 33 -9.80 -11.52 -25.04
N LEU A 34 -10.95 -11.23 -24.48
CA LEU A 34 -12.19 -11.95 -24.77
C LEU A 34 -13.07 -11.27 -25.82
N GLY A 35 -12.64 -10.15 -26.40
CA GLY A 35 -13.42 -9.39 -27.38
C GLY A 35 -14.72 -8.78 -26.81
N ILE A 36 -14.78 -8.53 -25.49
CA ILE A 36 -15.95 -7.96 -24.81
C ILE A 36 -15.76 -6.44 -24.68
N LYS A 37 -16.82 -5.65 -24.94
CA LYS A 37 -16.78 -4.21 -24.68
C LYS A 37 -16.78 -3.92 -23.19
N ALA A 38 -15.77 -3.18 -22.69
CA ALA A 38 -15.67 -2.76 -21.31
C ALA A 38 -15.93 -1.26 -21.15
N THR A 39 -16.76 -0.89 -20.19
CA THR A 39 -16.96 0.49 -19.75
C THR A 39 -16.52 0.59 -18.29
N ILE A 40 -15.63 1.54 -17.99
CA ILE A 40 -15.11 1.76 -16.64
C ILE A 40 -15.50 3.19 -16.21
N VAL A 41 -16.18 3.29 -15.08
CA VAL A 41 -16.53 4.59 -14.48
C VAL A 41 -15.57 4.89 -13.35
N MET A 42 -14.97 6.07 -13.38
CA MET A 42 -13.99 6.52 -12.37
C MET A 42 -14.38 7.91 -11.83
N PRO A 43 -14.09 8.21 -10.55
CA PRO A 43 -14.33 9.55 -10.01
C PRO A 43 -13.39 10.62 -10.60
N ASN A 44 -13.80 11.89 -10.50
CA ASN A 44 -13.09 13.03 -11.09
C ASN A 44 -11.65 13.22 -10.59
N ASN A 45 -11.35 12.78 -9.37
CA ASN A 45 -10.03 12.87 -8.75
C ASN A 45 -9.10 11.68 -9.07
N THR A 46 -9.47 10.82 -10.03
CA THR A 46 -8.63 9.68 -10.43
C THR A 46 -7.36 10.16 -11.13
N PRO A 47 -6.16 9.69 -10.71
CA PRO A 47 -4.90 10.01 -11.37
C PRO A 47 -4.90 9.65 -12.85
N PHE A 48 -4.33 10.51 -13.69
CA PHE A 48 -4.31 10.35 -15.14
C PHE A 48 -3.68 9.02 -15.60
N GLU A 49 -2.63 8.56 -14.93
CA GLU A 49 -1.98 7.27 -15.25
C GLU A 49 -2.93 6.08 -15.11
N LYS A 50 -3.82 6.09 -14.09
CA LYS A 50 -4.82 5.04 -13.89
C LYS A 50 -5.88 5.07 -15.00
N ILE A 51 -6.27 6.27 -15.46
CA ILE A 51 -7.20 6.45 -16.58
C ILE A 51 -6.58 5.91 -17.86
N ARG A 52 -5.35 6.36 -18.16
CA ARG A 52 -4.62 5.99 -19.38
C ARG A 52 -4.42 4.47 -19.51
N LYS A 53 -3.99 3.79 -18.46
CA LYS A 53 -3.84 2.32 -18.48
C LYS A 53 -5.11 1.58 -18.90
N ASN A 54 -6.30 2.04 -18.46
CA ASN A 54 -7.54 1.42 -18.85
C ASN A 54 -7.90 1.69 -20.31
N ILE A 55 -7.61 2.91 -20.82
CA ILE A 55 -7.78 3.26 -22.24
C ILE A 55 -6.84 2.42 -23.11
N ASP A 56 -5.57 2.24 -22.70
CA ASP A 56 -4.57 1.44 -23.41
C ASP A 56 -4.99 -0.06 -23.47
N TYR A 57 -5.76 -0.52 -22.49
CA TYR A 57 -6.39 -1.84 -22.52
C TYR A 57 -7.69 -1.90 -23.34
N GLY A 58 -8.10 -0.79 -23.97
CA GLY A 58 -9.26 -0.73 -24.87
C GLY A 58 -10.60 -0.51 -24.18
N ALA A 59 -10.62 -0.12 -22.92
CA ALA A 59 -11.87 0.19 -22.23
C ALA A 59 -12.36 1.61 -22.58
N ASN A 60 -13.68 1.78 -22.64
CA ASN A 60 -14.32 3.08 -22.63
C ASN A 60 -14.33 3.61 -21.19
N VAL A 61 -13.59 4.68 -20.92
CA VAL A 61 -13.49 5.28 -19.58
C VAL A 61 -14.39 6.49 -19.48
N ILE A 62 -15.27 6.50 -18.48
CA ILE A 62 -16.17 7.59 -18.14
C ILE A 62 -15.74 8.20 -16.81
N ILE A 63 -15.38 9.47 -16.79
CA ILE A 63 -15.06 10.20 -15.57
C ILE A 63 -16.35 10.86 -15.06
N HIS A 64 -16.80 10.45 -13.86
CA HIS A 64 -18.06 10.94 -13.30
C HIS A 64 -18.11 10.81 -11.77
N GLY A 65 -18.53 11.91 -11.12
CA GLY A 65 -18.71 12.00 -9.68
C GLY A 65 -17.44 12.38 -8.92
N ASN A 66 -17.60 12.94 -7.74
CA ASN A 66 -16.49 13.40 -6.87
C ASN A 66 -15.97 12.32 -5.92
N ASN A 67 -16.68 11.20 -5.84
CA ASN A 67 -16.35 10.07 -4.97
C ASN A 67 -16.91 8.75 -5.54
N VAL A 68 -16.47 7.65 -4.92
CA VAL A 68 -16.87 6.29 -5.28
C VAL A 68 -18.39 6.10 -5.30
N LEU A 69 -19.10 6.70 -4.34
CA LEU A 69 -20.56 6.53 -4.22
C LEU A 69 -21.31 7.20 -5.38
N GLU A 70 -20.88 8.38 -5.79
CA GLU A 70 -21.48 9.09 -6.94
C GLU A 70 -21.20 8.35 -8.25
N SER A 71 -19.97 7.87 -8.44
CA SER A 71 -19.59 7.06 -9.60
C SER A 71 -20.41 5.77 -9.66
N GLU A 72 -20.63 5.11 -8.53
CA GLU A 72 -21.44 3.89 -8.43
C GLU A 72 -22.91 4.14 -8.79
N LYS A 73 -23.50 5.26 -8.34
CA LYS A 73 -24.85 5.67 -8.74
C LYS A 73 -24.95 5.89 -10.25
N HIS A 74 -23.91 6.46 -10.86
CA HIS A 74 -23.86 6.64 -12.30
C HIS A 74 -23.79 5.31 -13.06
N VAL A 75 -22.97 4.37 -12.58
CA VAL A 75 -22.94 3.00 -13.12
C VAL A 75 -24.34 2.37 -13.12
N ASN A 76 -25.08 2.48 -12.03
CA ASN A 76 -26.43 1.92 -11.97
C ASN A 76 -27.38 2.53 -13.02
N LYS A 77 -27.33 3.86 -13.22
CA LYS A 77 -28.10 4.52 -14.30
C LYS A 77 -27.72 4.04 -15.68
N LEU A 78 -26.43 3.80 -15.93
CA LEU A 78 -25.95 3.29 -17.22
C LEU A 78 -26.38 1.84 -17.44
N VAL A 79 -26.39 1.02 -16.39
CA VAL A 79 -26.91 -0.36 -16.43
C VAL A 79 -28.40 -0.35 -16.82
N GLU A 80 -29.21 0.48 -16.17
CA GLU A 80 -30.64 0.60 -16.46
C GLU A 80 -30.89 1.06 -17.91
N LYS A 81 -30.08 1.99 -18.42
CA LYS A 81 -30.25 2.60 -19.75
C LYS A 81 -29.77 1.72 -20.89
N TYR A 82 -28.63 1.01 -20.70
CA TYR A 82 -27.93 0.31 -21.78
C TYR A 82 -27.86 -1.20 -21.58
N ASP A 83 -28.41 -1.70 -20.49
CA ASP A 83 -28.46 -3.16 -20.15
C ASP A 83 -27.07 -3.81 -20.06
N PHE A 84 -26.06 -3.05 -19.60
CA PHE A 84 -24.72 -3.55 -19.37
C PHE A 84 -24.70 -4.63 -18.27
N VAL A 85 -23.78 -5.57 -18.36
CA VAL A 85 -23.50 -6.52 -17.28
C VAL A 85 -22.56 -5.83 -16.25
N LYS A 86 -23.11 -5.51 -15.08
CA LYS A 86 -22.32 -4.94 -14.00
C LYS A 86 -21.43 -6.00 -13.36
N ILE A 87 -20.10 -5.70 -13.25
CA ILE A 87 -19.14 -6.57 -12.59
C ILE A 87 -18.74 -5.93 -11.26
N HIS A 88 -19.14 -6.55 -10.15
CA HIS A 88 -18.81 -6.05 -8.82
C HIS A 88 -17.39 -6.51 -8.42
N PRO A 89 -16.55 -5.62 -7.80
CA PRO A 89 -15.15 -5.93 -7.53
C PRO A 89 -14.93 -7.09 -6.54
N PHE A 90 -15.88 -7.42 -5.69
CA PHE A 90 -15.71 -8.44 -4.66
C PHE A 90 -16.99 -9.15 -4.21
N ASN A 91 -18.19 -8.56 -4.37
CA ASN A 91 -19.44 -9.14 -3.86
C ASN A 91 -20.18 -9.97 -4.92
N ASP A 92 -19.44 -10.78 -5.66
CA ASP A 92 -19.91 -11.66 -6.74
C ASP A 92 -19.24 -13.04 -6.58
N TYR A 93 -20.01 -14.13 -6.65
CA TYR A 93 -19.47 -15.48 -6.43
C TYR A 93 -18.44 -15.88 -7.49
N ASP A 94 -18.64 -15.56 -8.77
CA ASP A 94 -17.66 -15.87 -9.80
C ASP A 94 -16.34 -15.11 -9.62
N VAL A 95 -16.41 -13.89 -9.08
CA VAL A 95 -15.22 -13.12 -8.69
C VAL A 95 -14.55 -13.77 -7.49
N ILE A 96 -15.31 -14.14 -6.45
CA ILE A 96 -14.79 -14.82 -5.25
C ILE A 96 -14.10 -16.13 -5.63
N TYR A 97 -14.70 -16.96 -6.46
CA TYR A 97 -14.12 -18.22 -6.90
C TYR A 97 -12.84 -18.01 -7.72
N GLY A 98 -12.82 -16.98 -8.56
CA GLY A 98 -11.61 -16.57 -9.27
C GLY A 98 -10.45 -16.21 -8.33
N GLN A 99 -10.73 -15.54 -7.20
CA GLN A 99 -9.71 -15.26 -6.19
C GLN A 99 -9.19 -16.53 -5.49
N GLY A 100 -10.03 -17.54 -5.35
CA GLY A 100 -9.65 -18.82 -4.74
C GLY A 100 -8.58 -19.58 -5.52
N THR A 101 -8.45 -19.36 -6.83
CA THR A 101 -7.41 -20.03 -7.65
C THR A 101 -6.00 -19.74 -7.17
N LEU A 102 -5.76 -18.53 -6.63
CA LEU A 102 -4.48 -18.18 -6.00
C LEU A 102 -4.13 -19.14 -4.85
N MET A 103 -5.09 -19.43 -3.98
CA MET A 103 -4.87 -20.33 -2.85
C MET A 103 -4.65 -21.77 -3.30
N LEU A 104 -5.33 -22.21 -4.37
CA LEU A 104 -5.10 -23.51 -4.95
C LEU A 104 -3.65 -23.68 -5.42
N GLU A 105 -3.14 -22.74 -6.19
CA GLU A 105 -1.73 -22.74 -6.63
C GLU A 105 -0.75 -22.64 -5.45
N PHE A 106 -1.08 -21.82 -4.44
CA PHE A 106 -0.26 -21.66 -3.26
C PHE A 106 -0.11 -22.99 -2.49
N LEU A 107 -1.21 -23.70 -2.25
CA LEU A 107 -1.20 -24.95 -1.50
C LEU A 107 -0.61 -26.12 -2.28
N GLN A 108 -0.69 -26.10 -3.61
CA GLN A 108 0.02 -27.08 -4.45
C GLN A 108 1.55 -26.99 -4.25
N LYS A 109 2.08 -25.77 -4.08
CA LYS A 109 3.52 -25.56 -3.84
C LYS A 109 3.91 -25.68 -2.37
N HIS A 110 3.00 -25.38 -1.45
CA HIS A 110 3.24 -25.34 -0.01
C HIS A 110 2.19 -26.17 0.76
N PRO A 111 2.17 -27.50 0.62
CA PRO A 111 1.14 -28.37 1.20
C PRO A 111 1.14 -28.40 2.74
N ASN A 112 2.28 -28.07 3.37
CA ASN A 112 2.45 -28.09 4.82
C ASN A 112 2.09 -26.75 5.50
N LEU A 113 1.49 -25.82 4.76
CA LEU A 113 1.12 -24.51 5.27
C LEU A 113 0.25 -24.63 6.52
N LYS A 114 0.63 -23.94 7.60
CA LYS A 114 -0.10 -23.94 8.88
C LYS A 114 -0.90 -22.67 9.11
N LYS A 115 -0.41 -21.54 8.59
CA LYS A 115 -1.00 -20.22 8.81
C LYS A 115 -0.80 -19.33 7.59
N ILE A 116 -1.80 -18.50 7.26
CA ILE A 116 -1.68 -17.54 6.17
C ILE A 116 -2.31 -16.20 6.53
N TYR A 117 -1.61 -15.12 6.18
CA TYR A 117 -2.06 -13.74 6.31
C TYR A 117 -2.55 -13.23 4.95
N ILE A 118 -3.80 -12.79 4.90
CA ILE A 118 -4.48 -12.40 3.65
C ILE A 118 -5.01 -10.97 3.77
N PRO A 119 -4.66 -10.06 2.85
CA PRO A 119 -5.22 -8.70 2.80
C PRO A 119 -6.73 -8.69 2.66
N VAL A 120 -7.39 -7.78 3.38
CA VAL A 120 -8.84 -7.62 3.35
C VAL A 120 -9.25 -6.19 3.02
N GLY A 121 -9.87 -6.02 1.85
CA GLY A 121 -10.69 -4.86 1.52
C GLY A 121 -12.18 -5.24 1.58
N GLY A 122 -12.84 -5.38 0.45
CA GLY A 122 -14.23 -5.85 0.39
C GLY A 122 -14.47 -7.32 0.72
N GLY A 123 -13.40 -8.09 0.97
CA GLY A 123 -13.44 -9.49 1.42
C GLY A 123 -13.42 -10.53 0.29
N GLY A 124 -13.33 -10.15 -0.99
CA GLY A 124 -13.37 -11.11 -2.10
C GLY A 124 -12.20 -12.09 -2.11
N LEU A 125 -10.97 -11.57 -1.95
CA LEU A 125 -9.75 -12.37 -1.93
C LEU A 125 -9.75 -13.38 -0.77
N ILE A 126 -9.93 -12.91 0.46
CA ILE A 126 -9.91 -13.79 1.63
C ILE A 126 -11.04 -14.83 1.60
N SER A 127 -12.21 -14.47 1.09
CA SER A 127 -13.33 -15.41 0.94
C SER A 127 -12.99 -16.55 -0.02
N GLY A 128 -12.46 -16.24 -1.20
CA GLY A 128 -12.04 -17.25 -2.18
C GLY A 128 -10.92 -18.13 -1.65
N CYS A 129 -9.89 -17.52 -1.04
CA CYS A 129 -8.78 -18.24 -0.42
C CYS A 129 -9.26 -19.14 0.73
N ALA A 130 -10.16 -18.65 1.57
CA ALA A 130 -10.68 -19.41 2.71
C ALA A 130 -11.49 -20.64 2.27
N ILE A 131 -12.34 -20.51 1.25
CA ILE A 131 -13.06 -21.64 0.67
C ILE A 131 -12.07 -22.75 0.26
N VAL A 132 -11.06 -22.41 -0.52
CA VAL A 132 -10.09 -23.38 -1.01
C VAL A 132 -9.27 -23.97 0.13
N ALA A 133 -8.70 -23.13 1.00
CA ALA A 133 -7.85 -23.59 2.10
C ALA A 133 -8.58 -24.54 3.04
N LYS A 134 -9.78 -24.19 3.50
CA LYS A 134 -10.54 -25.00 4.46
C LYS A 134 -11.10 -26.30 3.83
N ASN A 135 -11.34 -26.32 2.52
CA ASN A 135 -11.73 -27.57 1.83
C ASN A 135 -10.54 -28.54 1.66
N LEU A 136 -9.35 -28.02 1.40
CA LEU A 136 -8.15 -28.86 1.25
C LEU A 136 -7.52 -29.25 2.59
N ASN A 137 -7.45 -28.32 3.53
CA ASN A 137 -6.91 -28.56 4.87
C ASN A 137 -7.58 -27.64 5.91
N LYS A 138 -8.48 -28.20 6.70
CA LYS A 138 -9.23 -27.48 7.74
C LYS A 138 -8.35 -26.89 8.85
N ASN A 139 -7.14 -27.40 9.02
CA ASN A 139 -6.24 -26.98 10.09
C ASN A 139 -5.45 -25.71 9.76
N ILE A 140 -5.45 -25.25 8.52
CA ILE A 140 -4.79 -24.00 8.13
C ILE A 140 -5.49 -22.84 8.82
N LYS A 141 -4.74 -22.04 9.59
CA LYS A 141 -5.24 -20.80 10.20
C LYS A 141 -5.23 -19.67 9.18
N ILE A 142 -6.39 -19.07 8.95
CA ILE A 142 -6.58 -17.96 8.02
C ILE A 142 -6.76 -16.68 8.81
N ILE A 143 -5.85 -15.73 8.58
CA ILE A 143 -5.83 -14.44 9.26
C ILE A 143 -6.11 -13.33 8.24
N GLY A 144 -7.21 -12.61 8.43
CA GLY A 144 -7.53 -11.42 7.67
C GLY A 144 -6.70 -10.23 8.17
N VAL A 145 -6.13 -9.45 7.25
CA VAL A 145 -5.31 -8.29 7.60
C VAL A 145 -5.91 -7.04 6.99
N GLU A 146 -6.19 -6.05 7.82
CA GLU A 146 -6.63 -4.71 7.42
C GLU A 146 -5.65 -3.67 7.98
N THR A 147 -5.63 -2.47 7.35
CA THR A 147 -5.00 -1.31 7.98
C THR A 147 -5.85 -0.79 9.14
N GLU A 148 -5.22 -0.28 10.19
CA GLU A 148 -5.92 0.35 11.31
C GLU A 148 -6.81 1.53 10.87
N ASN A 149 -6.49 2.13 9.71
CA ASN A 149 -7.23 3.25 9.13
C ASN A 149 -8.58 2.83 8.50
N PHE A 150 -8.74 1.55 8.11
CA PHE A 150 -9.97 1.03 7.49
C PHE A 150 -10.37 -0.33 8.09
N PRO A 151 -10.82 -0.37 9.37
CA PRO A 151 -11.08 -1.60 10.12
C PRO A 151 -12.47 -2.20 9.85
N SER A 152 -12.87 -2.36 8.59
CA SER A 152 -14.23 -2.79 8.19
C SER A 152 -14.58 -4.19 8.64
N LEU A 153 -13.69 -5.15 8.38
CA LEU A 153 -13.85 -6.54 8.80
C LEU A 153 -13.67 -6.66 10.30
N TYR A 154 -12.64 -6.04 10.85
CA TYR A 154 -12.35 -6.05 12.29
C TYR A 154 -13.56 -5.62 13.10
N ASN A 155 -14.19 -4.49 12.73
CA ASN A 155 -15.41 -4.00 13.37
C ASN A 155 -16.56 -5.01 13.26
N SER A 156 -16.73 -5.63 12.09
CA SER A 156 -17.80 -6.62 11.86
C SER A 156 -17.54 -7.96 12.56
N PHE A 157 -16.29 -8.36 12.68
CA PHE A 157 -15.85 -9.65 13.24
C PHE A 157 -15.93 -9.63 14.77
N TYR A 158 -15.39 -8.57 15.39
CA TYR A 158 -15.33 -8.41 16.86
C TYR A 158 -16.43 -7.52 17.43
N LYS A 159 -17.38 -7.06 16.60
CA LYS A 159 -18.47 -6.15 17.00
C LYS A 159 -17.96 -4.86 17.67
N THR A 160 -16.86 -4.32 17.15
CA THR A 160 -16.27 -3.05 17.62
C THR A 160 -16.73 -1.88 16.76
N LYS A 161 -16.37 -0.65 17.17
CA LYS A 161 -16.71 0.60 16.48
C LYS A 161 -15.46 1.48 16.32
N LYS A 162 -14.35 0.89 15.84
CA LYS A 162 -13.16 1.69 15.54
C LYS A 162 -13.49 2.67 14.40
N SER A 163 -12.94 3.87 14.49
CA SER A 163 -13.12 4.94 13.49
C SER A 163 -12.42 4.58 12.17
N PHE A 164 -12.90 5.23 11.12
CA PHE A 164 -12.24 5.21 9.81
C PHE A 164 -11.48 6.50 9.62
N GLU A 165 -10.25 6.40 9.09
CA GLU A 165 -9.45 7.56 8.71
C GLU A 165 -9.76 8.01 7.27
N LYS A 166 -9.17 9.13 6.87
CA LYS A 166 -9.42 9.71 5.54
C LYS A 166 -8.65 9.01 4.43
N SER A 167 -7.51 8.40 4.76
CA SER A 167 -6.60 7.81 3.78
C SER A 167 -5.76 6.67 4.35
N THR A 168 -5.21 5.86 3.47
CA THR A 168 -4.21 4.82 3.75
C THR A 168 -3.35 4.61 2.52
N ILE A 169 -2.09 4.22 2.71
CA ILE A 169 -1.23 3.78 1.62
C ILE A 169 -1.73 2.48 0.96
N ALA A 170 -2.53 1.71 1.69
CA ALA A 170 -3.15 0.49 1.19
C ALA A 170 -4.49 0.79 0.49
N GLU A 171 -4.48 1.64 -0.56
CA GLU A 171 -5.68 2.10 -1.29
C GLU A 171 -6.60 0.95 -1.72
N GLY A 172 -6.04 -0.19 -2.14
CA GLY A 172 -6.81 -1.36 -2.59
C GLY A 172 -7.70 -2.00 -1.52
N VAL A 173 -7.47 -1.68 -0.24
CA VAL A 173 -8.28 -2.16 0.89
C VAL A 173 -9.04 -1.04 1.61
N ALA A 174 -8.99 0.19 1.12
CA ALA A 174 -9.73 1.33 1.69
C ALA A 174 -11.24 1.23 1.44
N VAL A 175 -11.89 0.28 2.10
CA VAL A 175 -13.29 -0.06 1.92
C VAL A 175 -14.06 0.05 3.23
N ASN A 176 -15.16 0.80 3.24
CA ASN A 176 -15.95 1.04 4.45
C ASN A 176 -16.91 -0.11 4.82
N LYS A 177 -17.13 -1.06 3.92
CA LYS A 177 -18.05 -2.18 4.18
C LYS A 177 -17.59 -3.45 3.47
N ILE A 178 -17.63 -4.56 4.19
CA ILE A 178 -17.44 -5.90 3.63
C ILE A 178 -18.65 -6.28 2.78
N GLY A 179 -18.41 -6.96 1.67
CA GLY A 179 -19.50 -7.52 0.83
C GLY A 179 -20.36 -8.49 1.61
N LYS A 180 -21.69 -8.43 1.44
CA LYS A 180 -22.62 -9.29 2.19
C LYS A 180 -22.33 -10.79 1.99
N LYS A 181 -22.01 -11.22 0.76
CA LYS A 181 -21.63 -12.59 0.45
C LYS A 181 -20.32 -12.97 1.14
N ASN A 182 -19.33 -12.07 1.07
CA ASN A 182 -18.02 -12.27 1.67
C ASN A 182 -18.11 -12.38 3.20
N LEU A 183 -18.86 -11.50 3.84
CA LEU A 183 -19.00 -11.49 5.30
C LEU A 183 -19.57 -12.83 5.82
N LYS A 184 -20.50 -13.46 5.07
CA LYS A 184 -21.03 -14.78 5.42
C LYS A 184 -19.92 -15.83 5.39
N ILE A 185 -19.15 -15.88 4.31
CA ILE A 185 -18.04 -16.83 4.13
C ILE A 185 -16.95 -16.60 5.18
N ILE A 186 -16.57 -15.33 5.40
CA ILE A 186 -15.51 -14.95 6.35
C ILE A 186 -15.87 -15.38 7.78
N LYS A 187 -17.10 -15.14 8.22
CA LYS A 187 -17.54 -15.53 9.56
C LYS A 187 -17.48 -17.05 9.81
N GLU A 188 -17.58 -17.84 8.77
CA GLU A 188 -17.56 -19.29 8.85
C GLU A 188 -16.14 -19.87 8.74
N LEU A 189 -15.29 -19.29 7.89
CA LEU A 189 -14.06 -19.93 7.46
C LEU A 189 -12.76 -19.18 7.89
N VAL A 190 -12.84 -17.93 8.32
CA VAL A 190 -11.68 -17.14 8.75
C VAL A 190 -11.53 -17.24 10.27
N ASP A 191 -10.32 -17.52 10.73
CA ASP A 191 -10.06 -17.79 12.15
C ASP A 191 -9.84 -16.51 12.97
N GLU A 192 -9.23 -15.48 12.36
CA GLU A 192 -8.83 -14.25 13.05
C GLU A 192 -8.75 -13.08 12.08
N THR A 193 -8.88 -11.86 12.59
CA THR A 193 -8.57 -10.65 11.84
C THR A 193 -7.71 -9.72 12.70
N VAL A 194 -6.71 -9.10 12.06
CA VAL A 194 -5.75 -8.20 12.72
C VAL A 194 -5.65 -6.86 11.98
N LEU A 195 -5.28 -5.83 12.71
CA LEU A 195 -5.02 -4.50 12.18
C LEU A 195 -3.52 -4.23 12.20
N VAL A 196 -3.02 -3.55 11.17
CA VAL A 196 -1.62 -3.14 11.06
C VAL A 196 -1.49 -1.64 10.89
N LYS A 197 -0.37 -1.09 11.35
CA LYS A 197 -0.04 0.33 11.25
C LYS A 197 0.45 0.69 9.85
N GLU A 198 0.20 1.93 9.43
CA GLU A 198 0.71 2.47 8.16
C GLU A 198 2.25 2.34 8.07
N SER A 199 2.98 2.61 9.16
CA SER A 199 4.44 2.46 9.19
C SER A 199 4.93 1.05 8.94
N SER A 200 4.18 0.03 9.36
CA SER A 200 4.52 -1.38 9.11
C SER A 200 4.23 -1.78 7.66
N ILE A 201 3.20 -1.19 7.05
CA ILE A 201 2.92 -1.36 5.62
C ILE A 201 4.06 -0.75 4.79
N GLU A 202 4.50 0.48 5.10
CA GLU A 202 5.65 1.12 4.46
C GLU A 202 6.91 0.25 4.53
N GLN A 203 7.20 -0.30 5.72
CA GLN A 203 8.33 -1.19 5.92
C GLN A 203 8.22 -2.47 5.11
N ALA A 204 7.04 -3.08 5.05
CA ALA A 204 6.79 -4.29 4.28
C ALA A 204 6.98 -4.07 2.76
N ILE A 205 6.48 -2.94 2.21
CA ILE A 205 6.71 -2.56 0.81
C ILE A 205 8.22 -2.45 0.52
N SER A 206 8.94 -1.74 1.40
CA SER A 206 10.39 -1.56 1.25
C SER A 206 11.15 -2.89 1.32
N MET A 207 10.72 -3.82 2.18
CA MET A 207 11.32 -5.16 2.29
C MET A 207 11.11 -5.97 1.00
N PHE A 208 9.90 -6.02 0.46
CA PHE A 208 9.63 -6.69 -0.81
C PHE A 208 10.51 -6.13 -1.93
N LEU A 209 10.60 -4.79 -2.03
CA LEU A 209 11.40 -4.17 -3.07
C LEU A 209 12.89 -4.42 -2.91
N LEU A 210 13.43 -4.22 -1.70
CA LEU A 210 14.88 -4.26 -1.47
C LEU A 210 15.43 -5.69 -1.37
N ASN A 211 14.67 -6.62 -0.78
CA ASN A 211 15.12 -7.99 -0.57
C ASN A 211 14.69 -8.93 -1.71
N ASP A 212 13.39 -8.93 -2.04
CA ASP A 212 12.83 -9.85 -3.04
C ASP A 212 12.79 -9.27 -4.46
N LYS A 213 13.16 -7.99 -4.63
CA LYS A 213 13.12 -7.25 -5.91
C LYS A 213 11.72 -7.24 -6.54
N THR A 214 10.70 -7.33 -5.71
CA THR A 214 9.30 -7.37 -6.12
C THR A 214 8.60 -6.08 -5.71
N LEU A 215 7.99 -5.40 -6.68
CA LEU A 215 7.17 -4.22 -6.41
C LEU A 215 5.78 -4.66 -5.96
N VAL A 216 5.42 -4.32 -4.72
CA VAL A 216 4.12 -4.62 -4.12
C VAL A 216 3.48 -3.31 -3.65
N GLU A 217 2.20 -3.11 -3.94
CA GLU A 217 1.43 -1.98 -3.42
C GLU A 217 1.04 -2.17 -1.94
N GLY A 218 0.57 -1.11 -1.28
CA GLY A 218 0.22 -1.15 0.15
C GLY A 218 -0.76 -2.25 0.52
N ALA A 219 -1.79 -2.48 -0.29
CA ALA A 219 -2.75 -3.55 -0.08
C ALA A 219 -2.10 -4.94 -0.12
N GLY A 220 -1.17 -5.15 -1.05
CA GLY A 220 -0.44 -6.42 -1.18
C GLY A 220 0.62 -6.65 -0.09
N ALA A 221 1.07 -5.59 0.56
CA ALA A 221 2.09 -5.68 1.63
C ALA A 221 1.51 -5.98 3.02
N LEU A 222 0.18 -5.92 3.19
CA LEU A 222 -0.49 -6.10 4.48
C LEU A 222 -0.14 -7.42 5.17
N GLY A 223 -0.05 -8.53 4.42
CA GLY A 223 0.29 -9.82 4.98
C GLY A 223 1.66 -9.83 5.66
N LEU A 224 2.69 -9.26 5.00
CA LEU A 224 4.03 -9.12 5.57
C LEU A 224 4.04 -8.12 6.72
N ALA A 225 3.31 -7.01 6.63
CA ALA A 225 3.19 -6.04 7.71
C ALA A 225 2.64 -6.69 8.99
N ALA A 226 1.60 -7.52 8.87
CA ALA A 226 1.03 -8.26 9.99
C ALA A 226 2.03 -9.26 10.58
N LEU A 227 2.79 -9.97 9.74
CA LEU A 227 3.83 -10.90 10.21
C LEU A 227 4.95 -10.16 10.97
N LEU A 228 5.35 -8.96 10.53
CA LEU A 228 6.37 -8.14 11.20
C LEU A 228 5.93 -7.68 12.59
N GLU A 229 4.65 -7.36 12.78
CA GLU A 229 4.08 -6.99 14.09
C GLU A 229 3.76 -8.22 14.96
N SER A 230 3.65 -9.40 14.37
CA SER A 230 3.26 -10.62 15.04
C SER A 230 4.41 -11.23 15.87
N LYS A 231 4.03 -11.94 16.94
CA LYS A 231 4.94 -12.83 17.66
C LYS A 231 5.38 -14.05 16.82
N ASP A 232 4.68 -14.33 15.74
CA ASP A 232 4.95 -15.46 14.85
C ASP A 232 6.20 -15.28 13.98
N ARG A 233 6.67 -14.06 13.81
CA ARG A 233 7.83 -13.74 12.95
C ARG A 233 9.11 -14.52 13.28
N ASN A 234 9.22 -15.00 14.52
CA ASN A 234 10.39 -15.75 15.01
C ASN A 234 10.12 -17.27 15.08
N LYS A 235 8.94 -17.73 14.66
CA LYS A 235 8.60 -19.16 14.64
C LYS A 235 9.14 -19.83 13.39
N ARG A 236 9.48 -21.11 13.50
CA ARG A 236 9.87 -21.96 12.36
C ARG A 236 8.67 -22.72 11.76
N ASP A 237 7.49 -22.15 11.87
CA ASP A 237 6.28 -22.71 11.26
C ASP A 237 6.20 -22.31 9.79
N ASP A 238 5.51 -23.14 8.99
CA ASP A 238 5.17 -22.81 7.61
C ASP A 238 4.06 -21.75 7.59
N ILE A 239 4.48 -20.48 7.52
CA ILE A 239 3.61 -19.31 7.51
C ILE A 239 3.65 -18.65 6.14
N GLY A 240 2.49 -18.47 5.53
CA GLY A 240 2.33 -17.76 4.27
C GLY A 240 1.86 -16.32 4.43
N VAL A 241 2.26 -15.48 3.50
CA VAL A 241 1.69 -14.14 3.29
C VAL A 241 1.27 -14.02 1.84
N ILE A 242 0.13 -13.40 1.58
CA ILE A 242 -0.28 -13.09 0.21
C ILE A 242 0.29 -11.73 -0.16
N ALA A 243 1.23 -11.73 -1.11
CA ALA A 243 1.68 -10.54 -1.79
C ALA A 243 0.88 -10.38 -3.09
N CYS A 244 0.05 -9.37 -3.17
CA CYS A 244 -0.81 -9.12 -4.32
C CYS A 244 -0.86 -7.63 -4.68
N GLY A 245 -1.02 -7.36 -5.99
CA GLY A 245 -1.07 -6.01 -6.51
C GLY A 245 0.29 -5.30 -6.56
N GLY A 246 0.54 -4.59 -7.66
CA GLY A 246 1.75 -3.79 -7.89
C GLY A 246 1.40 -2.41 -8.45
N ASN A 247 0.16 -1.95 -8.28
CA ASN A 247 -0.31 -0.68 -8.81
C ASN A 247 0.03 0.48 -7.86
N LEU A 248 1.32 0.64 -7.60
CA LEU A 248 1.85 1.70 -6.76
C LEU A 248 2.23 2.91 -7.61
N ASP A 249 1.83 4.09 -7.18
CA ASP A 249 2.20 5.37 -7.80
C ASP A 249 3.69 5.65 -7.62
N SER A 250 4.36 6.09 -8.69
CA SER A 250 5.81 6.35 -8.70
C SER A 250 6.23 7.40 -7.67
N ARG A 251 5.40 8.43 -7.45
CA ARG A 251 5.67 9.46 -6.43
C ARG A 251 5.57 8.88 -5.02
N VAL A 252 4.56 8.05 -4.78
CA VAL A 252 4.39 7.37 -3.50
C VAL A 252 5.56 6.43 -3.24
N LEU A 253 6.00 5.68 -4.25
CA LEU A 253 7.17 4.80 -4.17
C LEU A 253 8.44 5.58 -3.80
N SER A 254 8.70 6.70 -4.47
CA SER A 254 9.86 7.58 -4.17
C SER A 254 9.83 8.06 -2.72
N SER A 255 8.66 8.53 -2.25
CA SER A 255 8.49 8.97 -0.86
C SER A 255 8.72 7.85 0.14
N LEU A 256 8.22 6.63 -0.15
CA LEU A 256 8.44 5.46 0.70
C LEU A 256 9.91 5.09 0.85
N LEU A 257 10.63 5.06 -0.27
CA LEU A 257 12.07 4.75 -0.25
C LEU A 257 12.86 5.79 0.54
N MET A 258 12.55 7.07 0.36
CA MET A 258 13.19 8.13 1.11
C MET A 258 12.89 8.01 2.62
N ARG A 259 11.64 7.77 3.01
CA ARG A 259 11.25 7.54 4.41
C ARG A 259 11.96 6.33 5.03
N GLU A 260 12.20 5.28 4.26
CA GLU A 260 12.95 4.11 4.74
C GLU A 260 14.44 4.44 4.96
N LEU A 261 15.07 5.21 4.07
CA LEU A 261 16.43 5.69 4.25
C LEU A 261 16.56 6.57 5.53
N VAL A 262 15.59 7.45 5.77
CA VAL A 262 15.53 8.27 6.99
C VAL A 262 15.33 7.38 8.23
N ARG A 263 14.42 6.39 8.17
CA ARG A 263 14.18 5.46 9.30
C ARG A 263 15.43 4.64 9.65
N LYS A 264 16.21 4.25 8.66
CA LYS A 264 17.48 3.53 8.82
C LYS A 264 18.64 4.45 9.18
N LYS A 265 18.41 5.76 9.27
CA LYS A 265 19.47 6.77 9.44
C LYS A 265 20.54 6.72 8.33
N GLN A 266 20.14 6.29 7.14
CA GLN A 266 21.00 6.37 5.94
C GLN A 266 20.89 7.75 5.29
N VAL A 267 19.82 8.47 5.52
CA VAL A 267 19.65 9.88 5.24
C VAL A 267 19.24 10.57 6.54
N LEU A 268 19.93 11.64 6.91
CA LEU A 268 19.54 12.45 8.05
C LEU A 268 19.72 13.93 7.74
N THR A 269 18.82 14.76 8.24
CA THR A 269 18.92 16.22 8.18
C THR A 269 19.31 16.77 9.55
N LEU A 270 20.40 17.52 9.60
CA LEU A 270 20.89 18.19 10.79
C LEU A 270 20.63 19.69 10.68
N SER A 271 20.16 20.29 11.75
CA SER A 271 20.08 21.73 11.96
C SER A 271 21.21 22.16 12.91
N ILE A 272 22.13 22.95 12.41
CA ILE A 272 23.36 23.35 13.10
C ILE A 272 23.32 24.83 13.28
N ASP A 273 23.26 25.29 14.54
CA ASP A 273 23.34 26.69 14.86
C ASP A 273 24.83 27.07 15.04
N MET A 274 25.29 28.12 14.35
CA MET A 274 26.66 28.54 14.31
C MET A 274 26.78 30.07 14.35
N GLU A 275 27.99 30.61 14.65
CA GLU A 275 28.25 32.02 14.44
C GLU A 275 28.33 32.35 12.94
N ASP A 276 27.82 33.49 12.50
CA ASP A 276 27.92 33.92 11.10
C ASP A 276 29.32 34.47 10.80
N LYS A 277 30.28 33.55 10.65
CA LYS A 277 31.69 33.83 10.34
C LYS A 277 32.17 33.03 9.14
N PRO A 278 33.11 33.56 8.33
CA PRO A 278 33.75 32.81 7.27
C PRO A 278 34.42 31.52 7.80
N GLY A 279 34.35 30.44 7.02
CA GLY A 279 34.99 29.16 7.33
C GLY A 279 34.14 28.11 8.03
N GLN A 280 33.05 28.47 8.72
CA GLN A 280 32.23 27.57 9.50
C GLN A 280 31.67 26.39 8.65
N LEU A 281 31.13 26.69 7.48
CA LEU A 281 30.64 25.63 6.53
C LEU A 281 31.80 24.76 6.03
N SER A 282 33.00 25.36 5.83
CA SER A 282 34.19 24.60 5.40
C SER A 282 34.62 23.55 6.41
N GLU A 283 34.55 23.85 7.71
CA GLU A 283 34.90 22.92 8.79
C GLU A 283 33.96 21.73 8.78
N ILE A 284 32.64 21.95 8.61
CA ILE A 284 31.63 20.88 8.55
C ILE A 284 31.82 20.04 7.29
N SER A 285 32.06 20.67 6.13
CA SER A 285 32.24 19.92 4.87
C SER A 285 33.54 19.12 4.88
N LYS A 286 34.62 19.61 5.49
CA LYS A 286 35.85 18.84 5.71
C LYS A 286 35.60 17.62 6.56
N LEU A 287 34.85 17.78 7.66
CA LEU A 287 34.49 16.66 8.52
C LEU A 287 33.69 15.61 7.80
N CYS A 288 32.69 16.01 6.99
CA CYS A 288 31.92 15.09 6.14
C CYS A 288 32.81 14.31 5.14
N SER A 289 33.79 15.04 4.53
CA SER A 289 34.75 14.41 3.62
C SER A 289 35.63 13.37 4.32
N MET A 290 36.19 13.71 5.50
CA MET A 290 37.01 12.79 6.31
C MET A 290 36.22 11.50 6.71
N GLU A 291 34.96 11.65 7.01
CA GLU A 291 34.07 10.55 7.38
C GLU A 291 33.42 9.87 6.18
N LYS A 292 33.77 10.25 4.94
CA LYS A 292 33.21 9.71 3.68
C LYS A 292 31.71 9.82 3.59
N ILE A 293 31.17 10.96 4.03
CA ILE A 293 29.74 11.27 4.05
C ILE A 293 29.43 12.18 2.87
N ASN A 294 28.46 11.79 2.05
CA ASN A 294 27.89 12.64 1.02
C ASN A 294 26.98 13.70 1.63
N ILE A 295 27.07 14.91 1.10
CA ILE A 295 26.16 16.01 1.42
C ILE A 295 25.11 16.07 0.30
N LEU A 296 23.85 15.76 0.63
CA LEU A 296 22.76 15.72 -0.35
C LEU A 296 22.11 17.10 -0.54
N ALA A 297 22.03 17.91 0.52
CA ALA A 297 21.48 19.25 0.47
C ALA A 297 22.09 20.14 1.53
N VAL A 298 22.19 21.44 1.22
CA VAL A 298 22.67 22.49 2.15
C VAL A 298 21.76 23.69 2.02
N GLU A 299 21.24 24.16 3.14
CA GLU A 299 20.51 25.41 3.27
C GLU A 299 21.14 26.23 4.37
N HIS A 300 21.59 27.44 4.06
CA HIS A 300 22.24 28.34 5.00
C HIS A 300 21.37 29.58 5.24
N SER A 301 20.72 29.64 6.40
CA SER A 301 19.77 30.68 6.76
C SER A 301 20.37 31.65 7.80
N ARG A 302 20.35 32.98 7.50
CA ARG A 302 20.86 34.03 8.35
C ARG A 302 19.77 34.88 9.03
N PHE A 303 18.56 34.80 8.53
CA PHE A 303 17.47 35.70 8.97
C PHE A 303 16.42 34.92 9.75
N THR A 304 16.83 34.18 10.78
CA THR A 304 15.92 33.41 11.63
C THR A 304 15.71 34.15 12.96
N LEU A 305 14.45 34.39 13.31
CA LEU A 305 14.07 35.16 14.49
C LEU A 305 14.39 34.47 15.82
N ASP A 306 14.62 33.17 15.81
CA ASP A 306 14.97 32.35 16.98
C ASP A 306 16.48 32.26 17.26
N LEU A 307 17.29 32.95 16.47
CA LEU A 307 18.75 33.08 16.66
C LEU A 307 19.18 34.49 16.97
N SER A 308 20.36 34.63 17.57
CA SER A 308 20.97 35.94 17.73
C SER A 308 21.34 36.59 16.39
N VAL A 309 21.37 37.90 16.29
CA VAL A 309 21.67 38.65 15.05
C VAL A 309 23.02 38.26 14.41
N ARG A 310 23.94 37.71 15.20
CA ARG A 310 25.29 37.28 14.74
C ARG A 310 25.37 35.78 14.52
N ALA A 311 24.25 35.07 14.54
CA ALA A 311 24.21 33.63 14.32
C ALA A 311 23.58 33.30 12.98
N ALA A 312 23.94 32.13 12.46
CA ALA A 312 23.36 31.55 11.28
C ALA A 312 22.92 30.07 11.56
N ARG A 313 22.00 29.58 10.81
CA ARG A 313 21.58 28.19 10.85
C ARG A 313 21.94 27.50 9.54
N LEU A 314 22.64 26.38 9.66
CA LEU A 314 22.92 25.48 8.55
C LEU A 314 22.02 24.25 8.68
N ASN A 315 21.10 24.05 7.74
CA ASN A 315 20.43 22.80 7.57
C ASN A 315 21.19 21.98 6.53
N ILE A 316 21.67 20.82 6.92
CA ILE A 316 22.47 19.94 6.06
C ILE A 316 21.86 18.54 6.03
N THR A 317 21.60 18.01 4.84
CA THR A 317 21.13 16.65 4.65
C THR A 317 22.29 15.78 4.22
N LEU A 318 22.53 14.74 4.97
CA LEU A 318 23.69 13.85 4.88
C LEU A 318 23.27 12.44 4.51
N GLU A 319 24.06 11.78 3.65
CA GLU A 319 23.96 10.35 3.38
C GLU A 319 24.98 9.60 4.25
N THR A 320 24.50 8.72 5.11
CA THR A 320 25.30 7.92 6.03
C THR A 320 25.10 6.44 5.79
N GLN A 321 26.01 5.58 6.26
CA GLN A 321 25.93 4.14 6.05
C GLN A 321 24.83 3.49 6.90
N ASP A 322 24.76 3.91 8.18
CA ASP A 322 23.83 3.38 9.18
C ASP A 322 23.67 4.32 10.38
N LYS A 323 22.88 3.92 11.35
CA LYS A 323 22.65 4.65 12.60
C LYS A 323 23.94 4.90 13.40
N LYS A 324 24.93 4.00 13.37
CA LYS A 324 26.20 4.19 14.09
C LYS A 324 27.02 5.31 13.44
N HIS A 325 27.09 5.29 12.11
CA HIS A 325 27.75 6.31 11.33
C HIS A 325 27.08 7.69 11.49
N ALA A 326 25.74 7.72 11.43
CA ALA A 326 24.96 8.94 11.70
C ALA A 326 25.24 9.53 13.11
N ASN A 327 25.26 8.70 14.14
CA ASN A 327 25.57 9.14 15.50
C ASN A 327 27.03 9.61 15.63
N LYS A 328 27.97 8.99 14.92
CA LYS A 328 29.38 9.38 14.91
C LYS A 328 29.53 10.81 14.39
N ILE A 329 28.95 11.12 13.22
CA ILE A 329 29.06 12.46 12.63
C ILE A 329 28.40 13.53 13.52
N ILE A 330 27.23 13.26 14.11
CA ILE A 330 26.58 14.18 15.05
C ILE A 330 27.52 14.51 16.23
N ASN A 331 28.15 13.48 16.80
CA ASN A 331 29.05 13.65 17.92
C ASN A 331 30.33 14.43 17.54
N LEU A 332 30.86 14.21 16.33
CA LEU A 332 32.04 14.95 15.84
C LEU A 332 31.72 16.42 15.60
N ILE A 333 30.55 16.74 15.03
CA ILE A 333 30.12 18.14 14.84
C ILE A 333 29.91 18.80 16.21
N LYS A 334 29.34 18.12 17.20
CA LYS A 334 29.24 18.64 18.58
C LYS A 334 30.60 18.91 19.22
N LYS A 335 31.61 18.05 18.99
CA LYS A 335 32.99 18.24 19.50
C LYS A 335 33.68 19.45 18.90
N LEU A 336 33.31 19.91 17.71
CA LEU A 336 33.75 21.15 17.11
C LEU A 336 33.09 22.40 17.76
N GLY A 337 32.19 22.22 18.74
CA GLY A 337 31.53 23.31 19.47
C GLY A 337 30.19 23.74 18.88
N PHE A 338 29.71 23.10 17.81
CA PHE A 338 28.44 23.45 17.20
C PHE A 338 27.23 22.88 17.97
N LYS A 339 26.16 23.67 18.02
CA LYS A 339 24.84 23.19 18.50
C LYS A 339 24.15 22.47 17.40
N VAL A 340 23.99 21.15 17.54
CA VAL A 340 23.39 20.28 16.52
C VAL A 340 22.08 19.73 17.02
N ARG A 341 21.04 19.81 16.19
CA ARG A 341 19.75 19.17 16.38
C ARG A 341 19.45 18.32 15.14
N GLU A 342 18.93 17.13 15.34
CA GLU A 342 18.37 16.36 14.24
C GLU A 342 17.02 16.97 13.86
N LYS A 343 16.86 17.35 12.58
CA LYS A 343 15.60 17.84 12.05
C LYS A 343 14.77 16.61 11.65
N ILE A 344 13.81 16.24 12.49
CA ILE A 344 12.80 15.25 12.13
C ILE A 344 11.77 16.01 11.32
N GLU A 345 11.69 15.76 10.02
CA GLU A 345 10.56 16.22 9.22
C GLU A 345 9.33 15.40 9.65
N ASN A 346 8.41 16.07 10.34
CA ASN A 346 7.12 15.50 10.75
C ASN A 346 6.18 15.43 9.55
#